data_a933ad0f12921f3b6c1c1c9bb3a37768
#
_entry.id   a933ad0f12921f3b6c1c1c9bb3a37768
#
_cell.length_a   1.000
_cell.length_b   1.000
_cell.length_c   1.000
_cell.angle_alpha   90.00
_cell.angle_beta   90.00
_cell.angle_gamma   90.00
#
_symmetry.space_group_name_H-M   'P 1'
#
loop_
_entity.id
_entity.type
_entity.pdbx_description
1 polymer ?
#
loop_
_entity_poly.entity_id
_entity_poly.type
_entity_poly.pdbx_seq_one_letter_code
_entity_poly.pdbx_strand_id
1 'polypeptide(L)'
;SAASDVYKRQASYCIRKSFDDYGKVYRIGGDEFVAILFINSQWMQEIRHEFVETVESWKGERIDSMTISYGIVSSREKEWESVHEIAHAADIRMYEKKAMYYSRNGVDRRGQPAAYIALCKLYPKVLKINLNKDSYRILSWEPPKTEDGAPTSLSSWLEHLSAADRIVPEDKDEYLAKTDLDAIRRRFDETKAAQTITYHCEQDGKARTVTIEIVPTDEYTPENRTGFLYIKEHEKET
;
A
#
# COMPACT_ATOMS: atom_id res chain seq x y z
N SER A 1 18.81 8.58 -10.08
CA SER A 1 19.56 9.48 -10.99
C SER A 1 19.50 10.90 -10.46
N ALA A 2 20.49 11.75 -10.78
CA ALA A 2 20.55 13.15 -10.32
C ALA A 2 19.28 13.97 -10.65
N ALA A 3 18.66 13.71 -11.80
CA ALA A 3 17.40 14.34 -12.20
C ALA A 3 16.22 13.94 -11.29
N SER A 4 16.15 12.67 -10.90
CA SER A 4 15.14 12.17 -9.96
C SER A 4 15.29 12.83 -8.57
N ASP A 5 16.51 13.08 -8.12
CA ASP A 5 16.75 13.70 -6.80
C ASP A 5 16.44 15.19 -6.80
N VAL A 6 16.64 15.86 -7.95
CA VAL A 6 16.23 17.27 -8.12
C VAL A 6 14.69 17.35 -8.09
N TYR A 7 14.00 16.52 -8.83
CA TYR A 7 12.54 16.46 -8.85
C TYR A 7 11.94 16.25 -7.45
N LYS A 8 12.48 15.28 -6.69
CA LYS A 8 12.03 14.98 -5.34
C LYS A 8 12.21 16.14 -4.37
N ARG A 9 13.34 16.86 -4.47
CA ARG A 9 13.59 18.05 -3.64
C ARG A 9 12.61 19.18 -3.96
N GLN A 10 12.33 19.39 -5.22
CA GLN A 10 11.40 20.42 -5.67
C GLN A 10 9.96 20.09 -5.26
N ALA A 11 9.52 18.84 -5.44
CA ALA A 11 8.23 18.37 -4.94
C ALA A 11 8.11 18.54 -3.42
N SER A 12 9.13 18.15 -2.66
CA SER A 12 9.20 18.35 -1.22
C SER A 12 9.08 19.82 -0.82
N TYR A 13 9.73 20.72 -1.55
CA TYR A 13 9.65 22.16 -1.31
C TYR A 13 8.22 22.69 -1.51
N CYS A 14 7.56 22.35 -2.62
CA CYS A 14 6.19 22.77 -2.90
C CYS A 14 5.21 22.25 -1.84
N ILE A 15 5.33 20.97 -1.47
CA ILE A 15 4.46 20.34 -0.48
C ILE A 15 4.65 21.04 0.89
N ARG A 16 5.88 21.25 1.33
CA ARG A 16 6.17 21.91 2.60
C ARG A 16 5.71 23.36 2.61
N LYS A 17 6.00 24.09 1.56
CA LYS A 17 5.57 25.48 1.42
C LYS A 17 4.07 25.65 1.55
N SER A 18 3.29 24.71 1.01
CA SER A 18 1.82 24.76 1.06
C SER A 18 1.23 24.25 2.37
N PHE A 19 1.92 23.37 3.10
CA PHE A 19 1.31 22.65 4.21
C PHE A 19 1.99 22.75 5.58
N ASP A 20 3.26 23.17 5.67
CA ASP A 20 4.00 23.19 6.97
C ASP A 20 3.36 24.13 8.00
N ASP A 21 2.68 25.21 7.58
CA ASP A 21 1.96 26.13 8.47
C ASP A 21 0.66 25.55 9.03
N TYR A 22 0.13 24.50 8.40
CA TYR A 22 -1.16 23.90 8.74
C TYR A 22 -1.03 22.53 9.42
N GLY A 23 0.17 21.96 9.49
CA GLY A 23 0.35 20.63 10.06
C GLY A 23 1.75 20.07 9.94
N LYS A 24 1.85 18.79 9.62
CA LYS A 24 3.12 18.08 9.49
C LYS A 24 3.20 17.35 8.15
N VAL A 25 4.34 17.51 7.48
CA VAL A 25 4.65 16.82 6.22
C VAL A 25 5.71 15.75 6.49
N TYR A 26 5.42 14.53 6.06
CA TYR A 26 6.31 13.39 6.17
C TYR A 26 6.65 12.85 4.78
N ARG A 27 7.90 12.47 4.56
CA ARG A 27 8.30 11.68 3.41
C ARG A 27 8.38 10.22 3.86
N ILE A 28 7.50 9.37 3.32
CA ILE A 28 7.36 7.97 3.73
C ILE A 28 8.16 7.01 2.85
N GLY A 29 8.50 7.40 1.64
CA GLY A 29 9.34 6.58 0.76
C GLY A 29 9.50 7.19 -0.63
N GLY A 30 10.61 6.95 -1.30
CA GLY A 30 10.78 7.32 -2.69
C GLY A 30 10.34 8.75 -3.05
N ASP A 31 9.22 8.86 -3.76
CA ASP A 31 8.50 10.06 -4.15
C ASP A 31 7.15 10.24 -3.42
N GLU A 32 6.93 9.47 -2.35
CA GLU A 32 5.69 9.45 -1.57
C GLU A 32 5.79 10.36 -0.34
N PHE A 33 4.80 11.24 -0.18
CA PHE A 33 4.68 12.17 0.94
C PHE A 33 3.30 12.05 1.58
N VAL A 34 3.22 12.26 2.89
CA VAL A 34 1.98 12.38 3.65
C VAL A 34 1.98 13.71 4.39
N ALA A 35 0.90 14.45 4.28
CA ALA A 35 0.66 15.65 5.06
C ALA A 35 -0.54 15.42 6.00
N ILE A 36 -0.34 15.64 7.30
CA ILE A 36 -1.40 15.61 8.31
C ILE A 36 -1.69 17.06 8.70
N LEU A 37 -2.88 17.54 8.35
CA LEU A 37 -3.24 18.93 8.52
C LEU A 37 -4.29 19.09 9.62
N PHE A 38 -4.11 20.10 10.45
CA PHE A 38 -5.03 20.46 11.54
C PHE A 38 -5.80 21.73 11.16
N ILE A 39 -6.72 21.59 10.20
CA ILE A 39 -7.45 22.71 9.63
C ILE A 39 -8.95 22.47 9.66
N ASN A 40 -9.72 23.56 9.57
CA ASN A 40 -11.15 23.48 9.37
C ASN A 40 -11.47 23.16 7.90
N SER A 41 -12.54 22.40 7.65
CA SER A 41 -12.96 22.00 6.29
C SER A 41 -13.20 23.18 5.33
N GLN A 42 -13.52 24.35 5.86
CA GLN A 42 -13.67 25.58 5.07
C GLN A 42 -12.37 26.02 4.39
N TRP A 43 -11.24 25.89 5.08
CA TRP A 43 -9.92 26.27 4.57
C TRP A 43 -9.30 25.23 3.62
N MET A 44 -9.80 24.00 3.63
CA MET A 44 -9.24 22.93 2.82
C MET A 44 -9.27 23.24 1.32
N GLN A 45 -10.33 23.87 0.84
CA GLN A 45 -10.47 24.20 -0.58
C GLN A 45 -9.46 25.26 -1.02
N GLU A 46 -9.23 26.27 -0.18
CA GLU A 46 -8.28 27.36 -0.44
C GLU A 46 -6.85 26.83 -0.42
N ILE A 47 -6.47 26.08 0.62
CA ILE A 47 -5.14 25.47 0.74
C ILE A 47 -4.87 24.49 -0.40
N ARG A 48 -5.86 23.70 -0.80
CA ARG A 48 -5.77 22.83 -1.97
C ARG A 48 -5.55 23.61 -3.25
N HIS A 49 -6.25 24.72 -3.42
CA HIS A 49 -6.12 25.57 -4.61
C HIS A 49 -4.72 26.17 -4.68
N GLU A 50 -4.24 26.74 -3.58
CA GLU A 50 -2.88 27.29 -3.46
C GLU A 50 -1.80 26.25 -3.74
N PHE A 51 -1.98 25.01 -3.23
CA PHE A 51 -1.08 23.89 -3.52
C PHE A 51 -1.03 23.57 -5.02
N VAL A 52 -2.20 23.47 -5.66
CA VAL A 52 -2.29 23.18 -7.10
C VAL A 52 -1.62 24.29 -7.90
N GLU A 53 -1.92 25.55 -7.60
CA GLU A 53 -1.27 26.70 -8.25
C GLU A 53 0.24 26.69 -8.05
N THR A 54 0.71 26.39 -6.84
CA THR A 54 2.15 26.30 -6.53
C THR A 54 2.83 25.23 -7.37
N VAL A 55 2.19 24.08 -7.58
CA VAL A 55 2.72 22.98 -8.39
C VAL A 55 2.65 23.31 -9.89
N GLU A 56 1.52 23.81 -10.38
CA GLU A 56 1.31 24.08 -11.81
C GLU A 56 2.12 25.28 -12.30
N SER A 57 2.31 26.29 -11.45
CA SER A 57 3.15 27.46 -11.77
C SER A 57 4.64 27.23 -11.61
N TRP A 58 5.03 26.04 -11.13
CA TRP A 58 6.44 25.74 -10.92
C TRP A 58 7.26 25.79 -12.20
N LYS A 59 8.32 26.60 -12.16
CA LYS A 59 9.34 26.68 -13.19
C LYS A 59 10.70 26.62 -12.52
N GLY A 60 11.40 25.52 -12.70
CA GLY A 60 12.74 25.33 -12.17
C GLY A 60 13.80 25.32 -13.27
N GLU A 61 15.04 25.61 -12.92
CA GLU A 61 16.18 25.67 -13.86
C GLU A 61 16.42 24.34 -14.62
N ARG A 62 15.98 23.20 -14.08
CA ARG A 62 16.22 21.86 -14.63
C ARG A 62 14.95 21.08 -14.96
N ILE A 63 13.79 21.58 -14.58
CA ILE A 63 12.50 20.94 -14.80
C ILE A 63 11.49 22.05 -15.10
N ASP A 64 10.98 22.05 -16.33
CA ASP A 64 10.09 23.09 -16.83
C ASP A 64 8.65 22.99 -16.29
N SER A 65 8.25 21.78 -15.86
CA SER A 65 6.93 21.55 -15.31
C SER A 65 6.97 20.41 -14.29
N MET A 66 6.11 20.50 -13.28
CA MET A 66 5.94 19.48 -12.25
C MET A 66 4.47 19.08 -12.14
N THR A 67 4.23 17.80 -11.93
CA THR A 67 2.89 17.27 -11.64
C THR A 67 2.95 16.42 -10.39
N ILE A 68 1.98 16.60 -9.48
CA ILE A 68 1.85 15.80 -8.26
C ILE A 68 0.44 15.22 -8.23
N SER A 69 0.36 13.89 -8.15
CA SER A 69 -0.90 13.22 -7.87
C SER A 69 -1.13 13.18 -6.35
N TYR A 70 -2.32 13.52 -5.91
CA TYR A 70 -2.64 13.58 -4.49
C TYR A 70 -4.06 13.10 -4.21
N GLY A 71 -4.27 12.56 -3.00
CA GLY A 71 -5.59 12.28 -2.44
C GLY A 71 -5.78 13.05 -1.13
N ILE A 72 -6.95 13.57 -0.91
CA ILE A 72 -7.31 14.30 0.32
C ILE A 72 -8.51 13.62 0.94
N VAL A 73 -8.42 13.38 2.26
CA VAL A 73 -9.49 12.80 3.08
C VAL A 73 -9.58 13.57 4.38
N SER A 74 -10.80 13.89 4.79
CA SER A 74 -11.06 14.51 6.08
C SER A 74 -11.47 13.46 7.12
N SER A 75 -10.97 13.60 8.34
CA SER A 75 -11.42 12.78 9.48
C SER A 75 -12.91 12.95 9.81
N ARG A 76 -13.57 13.97 9.22
CA ARG A 76 -14.99 14.27 9.45
C ARG A 76 -15.91 13.77 8.34
N GLU A 77 -15.38 13.11 7.29
CA GLU A 77 -16.23 12.63 6.17
C GLU A 77 -17.15 11.48 6.58
N LYS A 78 -16.71 10.66 7.50
CA LYS A 78 -17.45 9.54 8.11
C LYS A 78 -16.83 9.19 9.46
N GLU A 79 -17.41 8.24 10.17
CA GLU A 79 -16.72 7.56 11.27
C GLU A 79 -15.63 6.64 10.68
N TRP A 80 -14.40 6.87 11.11
CA TRP A 80 -13.23 6.11 10.69
C TRP A 80 -12.79 5.19 11.83
N GLU A 81 -12.52 3.96 11.52
CA GLU A 81 -12.03 3.00 12.53
C GLU A 81 -10.59 3.34 12.95
N SER A 82 -9.80 3.92 12.04
CA SER A 82 -8.40 4.23 12.29
C SER A 82 -7.84 5.32 11.37
N VAL A 83 -6.67 5.85 11.76
CA VAL A 83 -5.89 6.78 10.92
C VAL A 83 -5.42 6.12 9.62
N HIS A 84 -5.19 4.81 9.64
CA HIS A 84 -4.77 4.08 8.45
C HIS A 84 -5.90 3.93 7.42
N GLU A 85 -7.14 3.77 7.88
CA GLU A 85 -8.29 3.79 6.97
C GLU A 85 -8.40 5.13 6.25
N ILE A 86 -8.12 6.23 6.96
CA ILE A 86 -8.04 7.57 6.36
C ILE A 86 -6.92 7.65 5.32
N ALA A 87 -5.73 7.16 5.67
CA ALA A 87 -4.57 7.15 4.78
C ALA A 87 -4.83 6.28 3.54
N HIS A 88 -5.42 5.10 3.71
CA HIS A 88 -5.81 4.22 2.61
C HIS A 88 -6.83 4.87 1.67
N ALA A 89 -7.84 5.55 2.21
CA ALA A 89 -8.80 6.28 1.42
C ALA A 89 -8.15 7.43 0.63
N ALA A 90 -7.13 8.10 1.22
CA ALA A 90 -6.35 9.11 0.52
C ALA A 90 -5.52 8.51 -0.63
N ASP A 91 -4.91 7.35 -0.42
CA ASP A 91 -4.18 6.63 -1.46
C ASP A 91 -5.07 6.25 -2.64
N ILE A 92 -6.26 5.71 -2.39
CA ILE A 92 -7.25 5.40 -3.44
C ILE A 92 -7.55 6.65 -4.27
N ARG A 93 -7.84 7.78 -3.63
CA ARG A 93 -8.13 9.05 -4.33
C ARG A 93 -6.93 9.58 -5.12
N MET A 94 -5.72 9.40 -4.62
CA MET A 94 -4.49 9.74 -5.34
C MET A 94 -4.36 8.90 -6.61
N TYR A 95 -4.58 7.59 -6.52
CA TYR A 95 -4.51 6.69 -7.68
C TYR A 95 -5.61 6.98 -8.71
N GLU A 96 -6.82 7.33 -8.29
CA GLU A 96 -7.88 7.76 -9.19
C GLU A 96 -7.47 9.01 -10.01
N LYS A 97 -6.88 10.02 -9.35
CA LYS A 97 -6.35 11.21 -10.05
C LYS A 97 -5.20 10.88 -10.98
N LYS A 98 -4.31 9.99 -10.56
CA LYS A 98 -3.20 9.50 -11.40
C LYS A 98 -3.70 8.80 -12.65
N ALA A 99 -4.75 7.98 -12.53
CA ALA A 99 -5.42 7.32 -13.66
C ALA A 99 -6.04 8.34 -14.63
N MET A 100 -6.74 9.35 -14.10
CA MET A 100 -7.32 10.42 -14.91
C MET A 100 -6.24 11.23 -15.66
N TYR A 101 -5.13 11.55 -15.00
CA TYR A 101 -4.01 12.25 -15.63
C TYR A 101 -3.43 11.46 -16.83
N TYR A 102 -3.17 10.18 -16.65
CA TYR A 102 -2.64 9.33 -17.72
C TYR A 102 -3.63 9.17 -18.88
N SER A 103 -4.91 9.04 -18.57
CA SER A 103 -5.96 8.98 -19.59
C SER A 103 -6.02 10.24 -20.45
N ARG A 104 -5.87 11.41 -19.85
CA ARG A 104 -5.91 12.71 -20.57
C ARG A 104 -4.66 12.96 -21.41
N ASN A 105 -3.50 12.52 -20.97
CA ASN A 105 -2.21 12.83 -21.60
C ASN A 105 -1.72 11.73 -22.56
N GLY A 106 -2.54 10.72 -22.85
CA GLY A 106 -2.22 9.68 -23.83
C GLY A 106 -1.05 8.75 -23.43
N VAL A 107 -0.63 8.79 -22.16
CA VAL A 107 0.41 7.89 -21.65
C VAL A 107 -0.23 6.53 -21.38
N ASP A 108 0.25 5.48 -22.06
CA ASP A 108 -0.31 4.13 -21.97
C ASP A 108 0.10 3.41 -20.67
N ARG A 109 -0.31 3.99 -19.53
CA ARG A 109 -0.28 3.37 -18.20
C ARG A 109 -1.69 3.23 -17.62
N ARG A 110 -2.70 3.17 -18.50
CA ARG A 110 -4.13 3.21 -18.11
C ARG A 110 -4.56 2.05 -17.21
N GLY A 111 -3.96 0.90 -17.37
CA GLY A 111 -4.32 -0.29 -16.59
C GLY A 111 -3.78 -0.30 -15.16
N GLN A 112 -2.63 0.31 -14.89
CA GLN A 112 -1.95 0.18 -13.60
C GLN A 112 -2.71 0.82 -12.41
N PRO A 113 -3.13 2.10 -12.47
CA PRO A 113 -3.88 2.69 -11.37
C PRO A 113 -5.28 2.09 -11.18
N ALA A 114 -5.99 1.79 -12.28
CA ALA A 114 -7.31 1.15 -12.21
C ALA A 114 -7.21 -0.29 -11.66
N ALA A 115 -6.21 -1.05 -12.07
CA ALA A 115 -5.94 -2.38 -11.55
C ALA A 115 -5.60 -2.33 -10.04
N TYR A 116 -4.78 -1.36 -9.60
CA TYR A 116 -4.46 -1.18 -8.20
C TYR A 116 -5.72 -0.87 -7.36
N ILE A 117 -6.57 0.06 -7.81
CA ILE A 117 -7.82 0.39 -7.14
C ILE A 117 -8.75 -0.82 -7.06
N ALA A 118 -8.90 -1.56 -8.17
CA ALA A 118 -9.71 -2.77 -8.21
C ALA A 118 -9.17 -3.83 -7.24
N LEU A 119 -7.84 -3.99 -7.21
CA LEU A 119 -7.16 -4.91 -6.32
C LEU A 119 -7.39 -4.57 -4.84
N CYS A 120 -7.25 -3.28 -4.46
CA CYS A 120 -7.51 -2.83 -3.09
C CYS A 120 -8.98 -2.98 -2.67
N LYS A 121 -9.92 -2.98 -3.63
CA LYS A 121 -11.33 -3.27 -3.34
C LYS A 121 -11.60 -4.77 -3.17
N LEU A 122 -10.88 -5.61 -3.90
CA LEU A 122 -11.03 -7.06 -3.84
C LEU A 122 -10.25 -7.70 -2.68
N TYR A 123 -9.10 -7.13 -2.38
CA TYR A 123 -8.17 -7.64 -1.36
C TYR A 123 -7.89 -6.54 -0.33
N PRO A 124 -8.52 -6.60 0.84
CA PRO A 124 -8.31 -5.59 1.89
C PRO A 124 -6.87 -5.57 2.41
N LYS A 125 -6.14 -6.67 2.30
CA LYS A 125 -4.74 -6.78 2.75
C LYS A 125 -3.84 -7.13 1.56
N VAL A 126 -2.98 -6.20 1.17
CA VAL A 126 -2.01 -6.37 0.07
C VAL A 126 -0.62 -5.97 0.53
N LEU A 127 0.34 -6.86 0.33
CA LEU A 127 1.75 -6.62 0.63
C LEU A 127 2.60 -6.82 -0.63
N LYS A 128 3.60 -5.96 -0.80
CA LYS A 128 4.72 -6.24 -1.69
C LYS A 128 5.80 -6.95 -0.89
N ILE A 129 6.27 -8.09 -1.38
CA ILE A 129 7.23 -8.95 -0.68
C ILE A 129 8.55 -9.05 -1.44
N ASN A 130 9.63 -9.24 -0.71
CA ASN A 130 10.93 -9.60 -1.26
C ASN A 130 11.47 -10.84 -0.52
N LEU A 131 11.49 -11.96 -1.22
CA LEU A 131 11.88 -13.24 -0.63
C LEU A 131 13.39 -13.34 -0.37
N ASN A 132 14.25 -12.65 -1.15
CA ASN A 132 15.69 -12.65 -0.92
C ASN A 132 16.09 -11.89 0.34
N LYS A 133 15.35 -10.80 0.65
CA LYS A 133 15.62 -9.93 1.79
C LYS A 133 14.78 -10.28 3.01
N ASP A 134 13.92 -11.28 2.92
CA ASP A 134 12.92 -11.59 3.95
C ASP A 134 12.21 -10.33 4.44
N SER A 135 11.70 -9.52 3.52
CA SER A 135 11.10 -8.22 3.82
C SER A 135 9.78 -8.02 3.10
N TYR A 136 8.94 -7.16 3.67
CA TYR A 136 7.67 -6.80 3.07
C TYR A 136 7.40 -5.30 3.20
N ARG A 137 6.50 -4.80 2.36
CA ARG A 137 5.91 -3.47 2.45
C ARG A 137 4.39 -3.58 2.32
N ILE A 138 3.67 -3.04 3.27
CA ILE A 138 2.22 -2.98 3.25
C ILE A 138 1.79 -1.98 2.18
N LEU A 139 0.90 -2.38 1.28
CA LEU A 139 0.34 -1.55 0.23
C LEU A 139 -1.10 -1.13 0.56
N SER A 140 -1.89 -2.03 1.13
CA SER A 140 -3.26 -1.76 1.49
C SER A 140 -3.65 -2.61 2.68
N TRP A 141 -3.38 -2.16 3.86
CA TRP A 141 -3.84 -2.80 5.11
C TRP A 141 -3.22 -2.09 6.31
N GLU A 142 -3.93 -2.14 7.44
CA GLU A 142 -3.43 -1.72 8.73
C GLU A 142 -2.98 -2.94 9.55
N PRO A 143 -1.71 -3.02 9.95
CA PRO A 143 -1.32 -4.04 10.91
C PRO A 143 -2.01 -3.76 12.26
N PRO A 144 -2.50 -4.79 12.95
CA PRO A 144 -3.02 -4.60 14.30
C PRO A 144 -1.95 -3.95 15.18
N LYS A 145 -2.35 -3.03 16.04
CA LYS A 145 -1.46 -2.46 17.05
C LYS A 145 -1.08 -3.56 18.02
N THR A 146 0.07 -4.16 17.83
CA THR A 146 0.64 -5.09 18.80
C THR A 146 1.46 -4.30 19.80
N GLU A 147 1.29 -4.57 21.09
CA GLU A 147 2.10 -3.98 22.16
C GLU A 147 3.60 -4.34 22.00
N ASP A 148 3.91 -5.42 21.30
CA ASP A 148 5.25 -5.95 21.07
C ASP A 148 5.93 -5.49 19.75
N GLY A 149 5.38 -4.50 19.06
CA GLY A 149 5.93 -4.00 17.79
C GLY A 149 5.51 -4.84 16.57
N ALA A 150 5.49 -4.20 15.40
CA ALA A 150 5.17 -4.88 14.14
C ALA A 150 6.30 -5.86 13.75
N PRO A 151 5.97 -7.04 13.16
CA PRO A 151 6.97 -7.94 12.63
C PRO A 151 7.93 -7.25 11.66
N THR A 152 9.23 -7.49 11.80
CA THR A 152 10.26 -6.80 11.02
C THR A 152 10.63 -7.53 9.73
N SER A 153 10.30 -8.81 9.63
CA SER A 153 10.55 -9.65 8.45
C SER A 153 9.26 -10.29 7.93
N LEU A 154 9.27 -10.73 6.67
CA LEU A 154 8.15 -11.45 6.07
C LEU A 154 7.87 -12.76 6.78
N SER A 155 8.93 -13.52 7.12
CA SER A 155 8.81 -14.78 7.84
C SER A 155 8.15 -14.57 9.21
N SER A 156 8.64 -13.63 10.00
CA SER A 156 8.04 -13.32 11.30
C SER A 156 6.61 -12.79 11.18
N TRP A 157 6.28 -12.10 10.09
CA TRP A 157 4.93 -11.64 9.84
C TRP A 157 3.98 -12.80 9.54
N LEU A 158 4.39 -13.78 8.72
CA LEU A 158 3.60 -14.98 8.42
C LEU A 158 3.39 -15.85 9.66
N GLU A 159 4.42 -15.99 10.50
CA GLU A 159 4.31 -16.68 11.79
C GLU A 159 3.33 -15.96 12.73
N HIS A 160 3.45 -14.64 12.82
CA HIS A 160 2.57 -13.83 13.65
C HIS A 160 1.10 -13.91 13.18
N LEU A 161 0.86 -13.89 11.88
CA LEU A 161 -0.47 -14.08 11.30
C LEU A 161 -1.07 -15.44 11.72
N SER A 162 -0.28 -16.51 11.67
CA SER A 162 -0.69 -17.85 12.13
C SER A 162 -1.11 -17.86 13.60
N ALA A 163 -0.41 -17.13 14.45
CA ALA A 163 -0.72 -17.04 15.87
C ALA A 163 -1.94 -16.14 16.16
N ALA A 164 -2.02 -15.01 15.46
CA ALA A 164 -3.10 -14.03 15.64
C ALA A 164 -4.46 -14.55 15.15
N ASP A 165 -4.48 -15.21 14.00
CA ASP A 165 -5.70 -15.71 13.37
C ASP A 165 -6.24 -16.99 14.05
N ARG A 166 -5.51 -17.58 14.98
CA ARG A 166 -5.93 -18.85 15.63
C ARG A 166 -6.36 -19.91 14.61
N ILE A 167 -5.43 -20.22 13.71
CA ILE A 167 -5.66 -21.23 12.66
C ILE A 167 -6.08 -22.57 13.31
N VAL A 168 -7.12 -23.18 12.75
CA VAL A 168 -7.57 -24.49 13.24
C VAL A 168 -6.44 -25.53 13.12
N PRO A 169 -6.34 -26.47 14.08
CA PRO A 169 -5.21 -27.43 14.10
C PRO A 169 -5.02 -28.20 12.80
N GLU A 170 -6.12 -28.52 12.12
CA GLU A 170 -6.13 -29.31 10.88
C GLU A 170 -5.44 -28.60 9.72
N ASP A 171 -5.49 -27.26 9.69
CA ASP A 171 -4.94 -26.44 8.60
C ASP A 171 -3.51 -25.96 8.90
N LYS A 172 -3.07 -26.06 10.15
CA LYS A 172 -1.83 -25.44 10.64
C LYS A 172 -0.58 -25.98 9.97
N ASP A 173 -0.47 -27.29 9.81
CA ASP A 173 0.72 -27.92 9.21
C ASP A 173 0.82 -27.57 7.73
N GLU A 174 -0.29 -27.55 7.01
CA GLU A 174 -0.34 -27.14 5.60
C GLU A 174 -0.01 -25.65 5.45
N TYR A 175 -0.53 -24.79 6.34
CA TYR A 175 -0.20 -23.37 6.36
C TYR A 175 1.30 -23.16 6.54
N LEU A 176 1.91 -23.75 7.55
CA LEU A 176 3.34 -23.60 7.84
C LEU A 176 4.21 -24.10 6.68
N ALA A 177 3.86 -25.26 6.09
CA ALA A 177 4.60 -25.80 4.95
C ALA A 177 4.51 -24.91 3.70
N LYS A 178 3.37 -24.28 3.46
CA LYS A 178 3.15 -23.41 2.30
C LYS A 178 3.63 -21.97 2.50
N THR A 179 3.79 -21.51 3.74
CA THR A 179 4.31 -20.18 4.07
C THR A 179 5.80 -20.16 4.34
N ASP A 180 6.46 -21.32 4.35
CA ASP A 180 7.91 -21.41 4.41
C ASP A 180 8.56 -20.71 3.21
N LEU A 181 9.47 -19.76 3.48
CA LEU A 181 10.05 -18.93 2.42
C LEU A 181 10.88 -19.74 1.42
N ASP A 182 11.51 -20.81 1.85
CA ASP A 182 12.32 -21.66 0.94
C ASP A 182 11.39 -22.51 0.05
N ALA A 183 10.25 -22.93 0.56
CA ALA A 183 9.22 -23.59 -0.24
C ALA A 183 8.63 -22.63 -1.29
N ILE A 184 8.34 -21.38 -0.92
CA ILE A 184 7.84 -20.36 -1.85
C ILE A 184 8.89 -20.05 -2.92
N ARG A 185 10.17 -19.87 -2.53
CA ARG A 185 11.28 -19.61 -3.46
C ARG A 185 11.42 -20.75 -4.48
N ARG A 186 11.48 -22.00 -4.03
CA ARG A 186 11.58 -23.17 -4.91
C ARG A 186 10.43 -23.22 -5.91
N ARG A 187 9.21 -23.08 -5.44
CA ARG A 187 8.03 -23.10 -6.28
C ARG A 187 8.08 -22.01 -7.36
N PHE A 188 8.44 -20.79 -6.99
CA PHE A 188 8.49 -19.67 -7.93
C PHE A 188 9.66 -19.80 -8.92
N ASP A 189 10.80 -20.29 -8.47
CA ASP A 189 11.94 -20.56 -9.35
C ASP A 189 11.63 -21.64 -10.39
N GLU A 190 10.85 -22.67 -10.00
CA GLU A 190 10.51 -23.79 -10.89
C GLU A 190 9.33 -23.48 -11.82
N THR A 191 8.30 -22.82 -11.33
CA THR A 191 7.00 -22.75 -12.04
C THR A 191 6.57 -21.34 -12.40
N LYS A 192 7.05 -20.32 -11.70
CA LYS A 192 6.53 -18.93 -11.73
C LYS A 192 5.01 -18.83 -11.52
N ALA A 193 4.41 -19.87 -10.98
CA ALA A 193 2.97 -19.93 -10.73
C ALA A 193 2.63 -19.34 -9.36
N ALA A 194 1.52 -18.65 -9.28
CA ALA A 194 0.95 -18.17 -8.03
C ALA A 194 0.71 -19.35 -7.06
N GLN A 195 0.80 -19.06 -5.77
CA GLN A 195 0.51 -20.01 -4.71
C GLN A 195 -0.70 -19.54 -3.92
N THR A 196 -1.69 -20.41 -3.75
CA THR A 196 -2.87 -20.15 -2.94
C THR A 196 -2.83 -21.01 -1.69
N ILE A 197 -3.13 -20.39 -0.55
CA ILE A 197 -3.21 -21.02 0.75
C ILE A 197 -4.56 -20.64 1.32
N THR A 198 -5.38 -21.62 1.67
CA THR A 198 -6.68 -21.40 2.32
C THR A 198 -6.65 -22.07 3.67
N TYR A 199 -7.07 -21.38 4.70
CA TYR A 199 -7.17 -21.91 6.05
C TYR A 199 -8.41 -21.40 6.77
N HIS A 200 -8.83 -22.14 7.78
CA HIS A 200 -9.92 -21.77 8.65
C HIS A 200 -9.37 -21.24 9.97
N CYS A 201 -10.02 -20.23 10.50
CA CYS A 201 -9.63 -19.61 11.76
C CYS A 201 -10.86 -19.19 12.56
N GLU A 202 -10.65 -18.93 13.85
CA GLU A 202 -11.66 -18.36 14.73
C GLU A 202 -11.18 -17.01 15.23
N GLN A 203 -11.88 -15.94 14.87
CA GLN A 203 -11.59 -14.59 15.31
C GLN A 203 -12.85 -13.97 15.90
N ASP A 204 -12.74 -13.42 17.12
CA ASP A 204 -13.87 -12.82 17.87
C ASP A 204 -15.09 -13.77 18.03
N GLY A 205 -14.82 -15.08 18.18
CA GLY A 205 -15.87 -16.10 18.33
C GLY A 205 -16.61 -16.43 17.02
N LYS A 206 -16.11 -15.97 15.87
CA LYS A 206 -16.66 -16.26 14.54
C LYS A 206 -15.70 -17.11 13.73
N ALA A 207 -16.21 -18.16 13.10
CA ALA A 207 -15.46 -18.95 12.14
C ALA A 207 -15.30 -18.17 10.84
N ARG A 208 -14.06 -18.08 10.33
CA ARG A 208 -13.73 -17.42 9.06
C ARG A 208 -12.90 -18.34 8.17
N THR A 209 -13.01 -18.13 6.89
CA THR A 209 -12.10 -18.72 5.90
C THR A 209 -11.21 -17.62 5.36
N VAL A 210 -9.90 -17.81 5.45
CA VAL A 210 -8.89 -16.87 4.94
C VAL A 210 -8.19 -17.50 3.76
N THR A 211 -8.05 -16.74 2.68
CA THR A 211 -7.28 -17.12 1.51
C THR A 211 -6.12 -16.16 1.33
N ILE A 212 -4.91 -16.70 1.27
CA ILE A 212 -3.68 -15.99 0.92
C ILE A 212 -3.27 -16.40 -0.49
N GLU A 213 -3.07 -15.42 -1.34
CA GLU A 213 -2.47 -15.62 -2.66
C GLU A 213 -1.11 -14.96 -2.72
N ILE A 214 -0.08 -15.70 -3.08
CA ILE A 214 1.29 -15.21 -3.25
C ILE A 214 1.63 -15.31 -4.73
N VAL A 215 1.93 -14.17 -5.37
CA VAL A 215 2.12 -14.05 -6.81
C VAL A 215 3.48 -13.44 -7.09
N PRO A 216 4.36 -14.09 -7.90
CA PRO A 216 5.61 -13.47 -8.33
C PRO A 216 5.33 -12.27 -9.25
N THR A 217 6.22 -11.26 -9.22
CA THR A 217 6.14 -10.15 -10.19
C THR A 217 6.60 -10.61 -11.58
N ASP A 218 6.22 -9.86 -12.63
CA ASP A 218 6.71 -10.11 -13.99
C ASP A 218 8.25 -10.01 -14.09
N GLU A 219 8.87 -9.22 -13.20
CA GLU A 219 10.32 -9.02 -13.10
C GLU A 219 11.00 -10.05 -12.18
N TYR A 220 10.29 -11.11 -11.79
CA TYR A 220 10.83 -12.13 -10.89
C TYR A 220 11.97 -12.92 -11.53
N THR A 221 13.12 -12.91 -10.86
CA THR A 221 14.30 -13.74 -11.17
C THR A 221 14.90 -14.26 -9.87
N PRO A 222 15.79 -15.28 -9.89
CA PRO A 222 16.49 -15.73 -8.68
C PRO A 222 17.26 -14.63 -7.95
N GLU A 223 17.74 -13.60 -8.66
CA GLU A 223 18.45 -12.45 -8.10
C GLU A 223 17.46 -11.40 -7.54
N ASN A 224 16.24 -11.36 -8.09
CA ASN A 224 15.20 -10.41 -7.70
C ASN A 224 13.87 -11.13 -7.41
N ARG A 225 13.82 -11.88 -6.31
CA ARG A 225 12.63 -12.64 -5.89
C ARG A 225 11.60 -11.73 -5.23
N THR A 226 10.93 -10.91 -6.04
CA THR A 226 9.85 -10.02 -5.59
C THR A 226 8.48 -10.57 -5.99
N GLY A 227 7.49 -10.29 -5.16
CA GLY A 227 6.11 -10.74 -5.38
C GLY A 227 5.09 -9.85 -4.67
N PHE A 228 3.84 -10.23 -4.79
CA PHE A 228 2.72 -9.68 -4.03
C PHE A 228 2.08 -10.77 -3.21
N LEU A 229 1.60 -10.40 -2.04
CA LEU A 229 0.81 -11.25 -1.16
C LEU A 229 -0.54 -10.56 -0.95
N TYR A 230 -1.60 -11.29 -1.26
CA TYR A 230 -2.98 -10.84 -1.15
C TYR A 230 -3.71 -11.67 -0.12
N ILE A 231 -4.48 -11.04 0.77
CA ILE A 231 -5.31 -11.74 1.75
C ILE A 231 -6.75 -11.35 1.55
N LYS A 232 -7.61 -12.36 1.52
CA LYS A 232 -9.05 -12.22 1.47
C LYS A 232 -9.68 -13.03 2.60
N GLU A 233 -10.57 -12.40 3.34
CA GLU A 233 -11.34 -13.03 4.40
C GLU A 233 -12.78 -13.21 3.94
N HIS A 234 -13.35 -14.37 4.20
CA HIS A 234 -14.75 -14.69 3.94
C HIS A 234 -15.41 -15.05 5.26
N GLU A 235 -16.50 -14.38 5.59
CA GLU A 235 -17.38 -14.89 6.66
C GLU A 235 -18.00 -16.18 6.17
N LYS A 236 -18.03 -17.19 7.02
CA LYS A 236 -18.76 -18.42 6.70
C LYS A 236 -20.25 -18.06 6.78
N GLU A 237 -20.93 -18.06 5.64
CA GLU A 237 -22.38 -17.98 5.64
C GLU A 237 -22.92 -19.14 6.47
N THR A 238 -23.68 -18.80 7.52
CA THR A 238 -24.35 -19.74 8.44
C THR A 238 -25.56 -20.35 7.80
#